data_2a4f9cac64e9969493ab82e60c554b75
#
_entry.id   2a4f9cac64e9969493ab82e60c554b75
#
_cell.length_a   1.000
_cell.length_b   1.000
_cell.length_c   1.000
_cell.angle_alpha   90.00
_cell.angle_beta   90.00
_cell.angle_gamma   90.00
#
_symmetry.space_group_name_H-M   'P 1'
#
loop_
_entity.id
_entity.type
_entity.pdbx_description
1 polymer ?
#
loop_
_entity_poly.entity_id
_entity_poly.type
_entity_poly.pdbx_seq_one_letter_code
_entity_poly.pdbx_strand_id
1 'polypeptide(L)'
;AMKHADSNVEQMLPTIYDSMPQYFGTQPGTSGPVYVGAFVLFLFILGLFIVKGPMKWALLAATIFSILLSWGKNFMPLTDFFIDYVPMYAKFRTVASILVVAEFTIPLLAILALKRIVDEPDLLRQKMRWVYVSLGLTAGVALLLALIPSMMGPFTSDQEAQMFANIQGMTPDVQGMILGSLESMREAMVSADAWRSVVIILIGFACLLLFKMKKIDARILVGLLAVLCLVDLWQVDKRYLNDGMFVPRSERDAPMEPTQADNLILQDKDLDYRVLNFASDTFNENNTSYFHKSIGGYHAAKLRRYQELIEAYIRPEMQAGMQAVAAANGDMTKVDGRKAFPVLNMLNARYFILPLQGGQTMPLRNTYAQGNAWFVDKIRYVDNAVSYTHLRAHETCADL
;
A
#
# COMPACT_ATOMS: atom_id res chain seq x y z
N ALA A 1 -16.22 -9.79 19.98
CA ALA A 1 -14.84 -10.13 20.28
C ALA A 1 -14.37 -9.57 21.63
N MET A 2 -14.70 -8.36 22.00
CA MET A 2 -14.29 -7.73 23.28
C MET A 2 -14.83 -8.39 24.56
N LYS A 3 -15.78 -9.30 24.50
CA LYS A 3 -16.43 -9.89 25.71
C LYS A 3 -15.63 -10.97 26.42
N HIS A 4 -14.47 -11.38 25.93
CA HIS A 4 -13.70 -12.50 26.47
C HIS A 4 -12.18 -12.26 26.53
N ALA A 5 -11.72 -11.01 26.40
CA ALA A 5 -10.31 -10.68 26.52
C ALA A 5 -9.95 -10.50 28.01
N ASP A 6 -8.76 -10.96 28.40
CA ASP A 6 -8.18 -10.70 29.72
C ASP A 6 -7.96 -9.17 29.89
N SER A 7 -8.13 -8.62 31.08
CA SER A 7 -8.14 -7.17 31.33
C SER A 7 -6.86 -6.46 30.85
N ASN A 8 -5.73 -7.12 30.82
CA ASN A 8 -4.47 -6.59 30.32
C ASN A 8 -4.42 -6.55 28.78
N VAL A 9 -5.04 -7.52 28.13
CA VAL A 9 -5.18 -7.57 26.66
C VAL A 9 -6.24 -6.56 26.19
N GLU A 10 -7.31 -6.39 26.95
CA GLU A 10 -8.37 -5.41 26.68
C GLU A 10 -7.84 -3.97 26.62
N GLN A 11 -6.85 -3.64 27.46
CA GLN A 11 -6.18 -2.32 27.44
C GLN A 11 -5.23 -2.14 26.25
N MET A 12 -4.61 -3.21 25.76
CA MET A 12 -3.70 -3.19 24.61
C MET A 12 -4.42 -3.29 23.26
N LEU A 13 -5.61 -3.91 23.24
CA LEU A 13 -6.38 -4.14 22.01
C LEU A 13 -6.67 -2.87 21.19
N PRO A 14 -7.07 -1.73 21.77
CA PRO A 14 -7.28 -0.51 20.99
C PRO A 14 -6.02 -0.08 20.23
N THR A 15 -4.88 -0.07 20.88
CA THR A 15 -3.59 0.30 20.26
C THR A 15 -3.19 -0.70 19.17
N ILE A 16 -3.45 -1.99 19.39
CA ILE A 16 -3.17 -3.04 18.41
C ILE A 16 -4.10 -2.90 17.20
N TYR A 17 -5.40 -2.63 17.42
CA TYR A 17 -6.36 -2.44 16.33
C TYR A 17 -6.08 -1.19 15.52
N ASP A 18 -5.65 -0.11 16.13
CA ASP A 18 -5.26 1.13 15.46
C ASP A 18 -3.97 0.96 14.63
N SER A 19 -3.07 0.08 15.08
CA SER A 19 -1.79 -0.19 14.41
C SER A 19 -1.85 -1.32 13.39
N MET A 20 -2.82 -2.25 13.51
CA MET A 20 -2.94 -3.41 12.62
C MET A 20 -3.83 -3.12 11.43
N PRO A 21 -3.38 -3.44 10.20
CA PRO A 21 -4.22 -3.30 9.03
C PRO A 21 -5.42 -4.26 9.11
N GLN A 22 -6.59 -3.75 8.75
CA GLN A 22 -7.80 -4.58 8.60
C GLN A 22 -7.66 -5.58 7.43
N TYR A 23 -6.71 -5.34 6.55
CA TYR A 23 -6.36 -6.22 5.46
C TYR A 23 -5.63 -7.46 5.98
N PHE A 24 -6.09 -8.63 5.56
CA PHE A 24 -5.55 -9.95 5.95
C PHE A 24 -4.94 -10.73 4.78
N GLY A 25 -4.74 -10.10 3.63
CA GLY A 25 -4.10 -10.72 2.46
C GLY A 25 -2.58 -10.77 2.58
N THR A 26 -1.96 -11.57 1.72
CA THR A 26 -0.50 -11.78 1.68
C THR A 26 0.26 -10.72 0.89
N GLN A 27 -0.43 -9.82 0.18
CA GLN A 27 0.21 -8.73 -0.54
C GLN A 27 0.44 -7.54 0.39
N PRO A 28 1.68 -7.06 0.57
CA PRO A 28 1.94 -5.94 1.45
C PRO A 28 1.52 -4.61 0.82
N GLY A 29 1.05 -3.68 1.65
CA GLY A 29 1.11 -2.26 1.39
C GLY A 29 0.19 -1.68 0.33
N THR A 30 -0.87 -2.39 -0.07
CA THR A 30 -1.90 -1.80 -0.94
C THR A 30 -3.15 -1.52 -0.14
N SER A 31 -3.56 -0.25 -0.11
CA SER A 31 -4.88 0.15 0.39
C SER A 31 -5.60 0.92 -0.73
N GLY A 32 -6.89 0.67 -0.84
CA GLY A 32 -7.75 1.34 -1.83
C GLY A 32 -8.92 0.44 -2.20
N PRO A 33 -10.11 1.03 -2.41
CA PRO A 33 -11.29 0.25 -2.74
C PRO A 33 -11.21 -0.22 -4.19
N VAL A 34 -10.88 -1.48 -4.40
CA VAL A 34 -11.14 -2.16 -5.68
C VAL A 34 -12.54 -2.78 -5.60
N TYR A 35 -13.55 -1.93 -5.72
CA TYR A 35 -14.94 -2.32 -5.52
C TYR A 35 -15.83 -1.79 -6.63
N VAL A 36 -16.50 -2.68 -7.34
CA VAL A 36 -17.35 -2.35 -8.50
C VAL A 36 -18.84 -2.26 -8.17
N GLY A 37 -19.24 -2.59 -6.94
CA GLY A 37 -20.64 -2.66 -6.52
C GLY A 37 -21.24 -4.08 -6.61
N ALA A 38 -21.95 -4.48 -5.56
CA ALA A 38 -22.52 -5.83 -5.46
C ALA A 38 -23.57 -6.10 -6.54
N PHE A 39 -24.45 -5.15 -6.80
CA PHE A 39 -25.47 -5.30 -7.85
C PHE A 39 -24.89 -5.14 -9.25
N VAL A 40 -23.82 -4.37 -9.41
CA VAL A 40 -23.09 -4.27 -10.69
C VAL A 40 -22.47 -5.61 -11.06
N LEU A 41 -21.89 -6.32 -10.09
CA LEU A 41 -21.38 -7.68 -10.31
C LEU A 41 -22.48 -8.66 -10.71
N PHE A 42 -23.67 -8.57 -10.09
CA PHE A 42 -24.84 -9.37 -10.52
C PHE A 42 -25.23 -9.07 -11.97
N LEU A 43 -25.28 -7.80 -12.37
CA LEU A 43 -25.59 -7.43 -13.76
C LEU A 43 -24.48 -7.87 -14.73
N PHE A 44 -23.21 -7.84 -14.32
CA PHE A 44 -22.10 -8.36 -15.11
C PHE A 44 -22.28 -9.85 -15.41
N ILE A 45 -22.54 -10.67 -14.39
CA ILE A 45 -22.78 -12.11 -14.55
C ILE A 45 -24.03 -12.35 -15.44
N LEU A 46 -25.11 -11.62 -15.21
CA LEU A 46 -26.30 -11.69 -16.06
C LEU A 46 -25.98 -11.29 -17.51
N GLY A 47 -25.12 -10.30 -17.70
CA GLY A 47 -24.65 -9.82 -19.00
C GLY A 47 -24.00 -10.91 -19.85
N LEU A 48 -23.22 -11.80 -19.23
CA LEU A 48 -22.62 -12.94 -19.93
C LEU A 48 -23.67 -13.84 -20.58
N PHE A 49 -24.84 -13.96 -19.99
CA PHE A 49 -25.95 -14.82 -20.53
C PHE A 49 -26.86 -14.08 -21.49
N ILE A 50 -27.11 -12.79 -21.29
CA ILE A 50 -28.12 -12.07 -22.06
C ILE A 50 -27.55 -11.16 -23.15
N VAL A 51 -26.34 -10.60 -23.01
CA VAL A 51 -25.72 -9.75 -24.04
C VAL A 51 -25.30 -10.60 -25.24
N LYS A 52 -25.62 -10.14 -26.47
CA LYS A 52 -25.26 -10.81 -27.74
C LYS A 52 -23.91 -10.28 -28.26
N GLY A 53 -23.26 -11.08 -29.09
CA GLY A 53 -22.03 -10.71 -29.77
C GLY A 53 -20.74 -11.07 -29.02
N PRO A 54 -19.57 -10.87 -29.63
CA PRO A 54 -18.27 -11.28 -29.08
C PRO A 54 -17.77 -10.35 -27.97
N MET A 55 -18.26 -9.12 -27.89
CA MET A 55 -17.82 -8.11 -26.94
C MET A 55 -17.83 -8.62 -25.49
N LYS A 56 -18.88 -9.34 -25.08
CA LYS A 56 -18.97 -9.88 -23.72
C LYS A 56 -17.83 -10.84 -23.36
N TRP A 57 -17.36 -11.62 -24.35
CA TRP A 57 -16.23 -12.55 -24.13
C TRP A 57 -14.91 -11.80 -24.03
N ALA A 58 -14.73 -10.74 -24.82
CA ALA A 58 -13.56 -9.88 -24.72
C ALA A 58 -13.49 -9.18 -23.34
N LEU A 59 -14.64 -8.64 -22.86
CA LEU A 59 -14.74 -8.04 -21.55
C LEU A 59 -14.49 -9.05 -20.42
N LEU A 60 -15.05 -10.26 -20.53
CA LEU A 60 -14.79 -11.33 -19.56
C LEU A 60 -13.31 -11.73 -19.55
N ALA A 61 -12.71 -11.93 -20.73
CA ALA A 61 -11.29 -12.29 -20.83
C ALA A 61 -10.40 -11.20 -20.22
N ALA A 62 -10.65 -9.93 -20.53
CA ALA A 62 -9.91 -8.82 -19.94
C ALA A 62 -10.08 -8.74 -18.41
N THR A 63 -11.29 -8.97 -17.90
CA THR A 63 -11.56 -9.03 -16.45
C THR A 63 -10.77 -10.15 -15.79
N ILE A 64 -10.89 -11.39 -16.29
CA ILE A 64 -10.19 -12.55 -15.72
C ILE A 64 -8.67 -12.33 -15.77
N PHE A 65 -8.16 -11.86 -16.90
CA PHE A 65 -6.74 -11.66 -17.10
C PHE A 65 -6.17 -10.59 -16.15
N SER A 66 -6.88 -9.47 -15.98
CA SER A 66 -6.45 -8.43 -15.03
C SER A 66 -6.48 -8.94 -13.57
N ILE A 67 -7.47 -9.76 -13.19
CA ILE A 67 -7.52 -10.37 -11.87
C ILE A 67 -6.34 -11.34 -11.66
N LEU A 68 -6.05 -12.20 -12.63
CA LEU A 68 -4.93 -13.15 -12.54
C LEU A 68 -3.58 -12.43 -12.43
N LEU A 69 -3.36 -11.35 -13.20
CA LEU A 69 -2.14 -10.55 -13.12
C LEU A 69 -2.04 -9.81 -11.78
N SER A 70 -3.15 -9.39 -11.19
CA SER A 70 -3.16 -8.69 -9.91
C SER A 70 -2.72 -9.57 -8.73
N TRP A 71 -2.77 -10.89 -8.87
CA TRP A 71 -2.33 -11.83 -7.83
C TRP A 71 -0.81 -11.79 -7.58
N GLY A 72 -0.01 -11.33 -8.57
CA GLY A 72 1.43 -11.14 -8.42
C GLY A 72 2.12 -12.36 -7.80
N LYS A 73 2.76 -12.18 -6.64
CA LYS A 73 3.47 -13.27 -5.94
C LYS A 73 2.59 -14.47 -5.57
N ASN A 74 1.28 -14.33 -5.52
CA ASN A 74 0.35 -15.42 -5.24
C ASN A 74 0.09 -16.31 -6.46
N PHE A 75 0.56 -15.89 -7.66
CA PHE A 75 0.50 -16.69 -8.88
C PHE A 75 1.78 -16.52 -9.69
N MET A 76 2.91 -16.99 -9.11
CA MET A 76 4.25 -16.84 -9.67
C MET A 76 4.40 -17.34 -11.11
N PRO A 77 3.84 -18.48 -11.54
CA PRO A 77 4.04 -18.94 -12.91
C PRO A 77 3.63 -17.92 -13.98
N LEU A 78 2.53 -17.19 -13.75
CA LEU A 78 2.10 -16.13 -14.65
C LEU A 78 2.97 -14.87 -14.47
N THR A 79 3.30 -14.54 -13.26
CA THR A 79 4.11 -13.36 -12.93
C THR A 79 5.51 -13.47 -13.51
N ASP A 80 6.19 -14.61 -13.35
CA ASP A 80 7.51 -14.88 -13.92
C ASP A 80 7.49 -14.80 -15.45
N PHE A 81 6.48 -15.43 -16.09
CA PHE A 81 6.31 -15.31 -17.54
C PHE A 81 6.25 -13.85 -18.00
N PHE A 82 5.50 -13.00 -17.27
CA PHE A 82 5.38 -11.58 -17.63
C PHE A 82 6.66 -10.80 -17.33
N ILE A 83 7.37 -11.11 -16.25
CA ILE A 83 8.67 -10.46 -15.92
C ILE A 83 9.72 -10.79 -16.99
N ASP A 84 9.76 -12.03 -17.44
CA ASP A 84 10.81 -12.52 -18.34
C ASP A 84 10.56 -12.17 -19.82
N TYR A 85 9.30 -12.22 -20.25
CA TYR A 85 8.96 -12.11 -21.67
C TYR A 85 8.21 -10.85 -22.08
N VAL A 86 7.59 -10.13 -21.15
CA VAL A 86 6.82 -8.93 -21.51
C VAL A 86 7.67 -7.66 -21.26
N PRO A 87 8.05 -6.93 -22.32
CA PRO A 87 8.83 -5.71 -22.16
C PRO A 87 8.16 -4.72 -21.22
N MET A 88 8.97 -4.08 -20.37
CA MET A 88 8.54 -3.07 -19.42
C MET A 88 7.73 -3.58 -18.21
N TYR A 89 7.20 -4.80 -18.19
CA TYR A 89 6.38 -5.30 -17.07
C TYR A 89 7.13 -5.24 -15.72
N ALA A 90 8.40 -5.64 -15.70
CA ALA A 90 9.26 -5.60 -14.51
C ALA A 90 9.51 -4.18 -13.95
N LYS A 91 9.06 -3.12 -14.64
CA LYS A 91 9.19 -1.73 -14.17
C LYS A 91 8.03 -1.29 -13.28
N PHE A 92 6.90 -2.02 -13.30
CA PHE A 92 5.75 -1.74 -12.45
C PHE A 92 5.96 -2.35 -11.07
N ARG A 93 5.69 -1.56 -10.02
CA ARG A 93 5.85 -2.00 -8.62
C ARG A 93 4.57 -2.54 -8.01
N THR A 94 3.42 -1.99 -8.42
CA THR A 94 2.12 -2.31 -7.84
C THR A 94 1.30 -3.11 -8.83
N VAL A 95 1.36 -4.44 -8.71
CA VAL A 95 0.63 -5.36 -9.61
C VAL A 95 -0.89 -5.19 -9.50
N ALA A 96 -1.41 -4.83 -8.33
CA ALA A 96 -2.84 -4.61 -8.12
C ALA A 96 -3.43 -3.44 -8.94
N SER A 97 -2.59 -2.51 -9.44
CA SER A 97 -3.06 -1.40 -10.29
C SER A 97 -3.71 -1.88 -11.59
N ILE A 98 -3.41 -3.09 -12.05
CA ILE A 98 -4.04 -3.67 -13.26
C ILE A 98 -5.54 -3.91 -13.08
N LEU A 99 -6.04 -3.96 -11.83
CA LEU A 99 -7.47 -4.13 -11.55
C LEU A 99 -8.34 -2.99 -12.06
N VAL A 100 -7.75 -1.83 -12.41
CA VAL A 100 -8.47 -0.75 -13.12
C VAL A 100 -9.14 -1.27 -14.40
N VAL A 101 -8.57 -2.30 -15.04
CA VAL A 101 -9.19 -2.95 -16.20
C VAL A 101 -10.48 -3.67 -15.79
N ALA A 102 -10.46 -4.40 -14.67
CA ALA A 102 -11.67 -5.05 -14.15
C ALA A 102 -12.72 -4.04 -13.68
N GLU A 103 -12.28 -2.94 -13.03
CA GLU A 103 -13.16 -1.83 -12.60
C GLU A 103 -13.84 -1.12 -13.77
N PHE A 104 -13.26 -1.18 -14.96
CA PHE A 104 -13.89 -0.69 -16.19
C PHE A 104 -14.75 -1.74 -16.89
N THR A 105 -14.24 -2.96 -17.07
CA THR A 105 -14.90 -4.00 -17.89
C THR A 105 -16.14 -4.58 -17.22
N ILE A 106 -16.14 -4.71 -15.88
CA ILE A 106 -17.29 -5.23 -15.13
C ILE A 106 -18.49 -4.27 -15.22
N PRO A 107 -18.38 -2.97 -14.89
CA PRO A 107 -19.49 -2.03 -15.05
C PRO A 107 -19.94 -1.87 -16.52
N LEU A 108 -19.01 -1.91 -17.48
CA LEU A 108 -19.35 -1.79 -18.89
C LEU A 108 -20.29 -2.93 -19.34
N LEU A 109 -19.97 -4.18 -19.01
CA LEU A 109 -20.86 -5.31 -19.34
C LEU A 109 -22.17 -5.24 -18.55
N ALA A 110 -22.14 -4.78 -17.30
CA ALA A 110 -23.34 -4.58 -16.49
C ALA A 110 -24.29 -3.53 -17.13
N ILE A 111 -23.74 -2.42 -17.62
CA ILE A 111 -24.52 -1.39 -18.35
C ILE A 111 -25.08 -1.94 -19.66
N LEU A 112 -24.30 -2.72 -20.41
CA LEU A 112 -24.79 -3.39 -21.63
C LEU A 112 -25.93 -4.37 -21.34
N ALA A 113 -25.85 -5.08 -20.20
CA ALA A 113 -26.92 -5.96 -19.75
C ALA A 113 -28.19 -5.15 -19.40
N LEU A 114 -28.05 -4.09 -18.64
CA LEU A 114 -29.17 -3.20 -18.27
C LEU A 114 -29.79 -2.54 -19.50
N LYS A 115 -28.96 -2.01 -20.41
CA LYS A 115 -29.44 -1.46 -21.69
C LYS A 115 -30.30 -2.49 -22.43
N ARG A 116 -29.84 -3.72 -22.53
CA ARG A 116 -30.58 -4.76 -23.23
C ARG A 116 -31.92 -5.13 -22.56
N ILE A 117 -31.96 -5.11 -21.20
CA ILE A 117 -33.19 -5.31 -20.42
C ILE A 117 -34.20 -4.20 -20.71
N VAL A 118 -33.73 -2.97 -20.83
CA VAL A 118 -34.57 -1.80 -21.12
C VAL A 118 -35.08 -1.81 -22.57
N ASP A 119 -34.21 -2.12 -23.53
CA ASP A 119 -34.54 -2.14 -24.95
C ASP A 119 -35.48 -3.32 -25.32
N GLU A 120 -35.38 -4.46 -24.60
CA GLU A 120 -36.20 -5.65 -24.81
C GLU A 120 -36.97 -6.01 -23.50
N PRO A 121 -38.11 -5.35 -23.16
CA PRO A 121 -38.79 -5.53 -21.85
C PRO A 121 -39.24 -6.96 -21.55
N ASP A 122 -39.53 -7.77 -22.58
CA ASP A 122 -39.92 -9.16 -22.40
C ASP A 122 -38.71 -10.12 -22.22
N LEU A 123 -37.48 -9.63 -22.37
CA LEU A 123 -36.27 -10.41 -22.20
C LEU A 123 -36.19 -11.08 -20.82
N LEU A 124 -36.53 -10.36 -19.76
CA LEU A 124 -36.54 -10.90 -18.41
C LEU A 124 -37.51 -12.08 -18.24
N ARG A 125 -38.65 -12.06 -18.93
CA ARG A 125 -39.60 -13.18 -18.91
C ARG A 125 -39.04 -14.41 -19.62
N GLN A 126 -38.42 -14.21 -20.77
CA GLN A 126 -37.84 -15.29 -21.60
C GLN A 126 -36.59 -15.91 -20.99
N LYS A 127 -35.78 -15.10 -20.29
CA LYS A 127 -34.45 -15.46 -19.75
C LYS A 127 -34.43 -15.60 -18.24
N MET A 128 -35.57 -15.75 -17.56
CA MET A 128 -35.66 -15.72 -16.09
C MET A 128 -34.78 -16.77 -15.43
N ARG A 129 -34.54 -17.91 -16.03
CA ARG A 129 -33.60 -18.93 -15.53
C ARG A 129 -32.18 -18.35 -15.34
N TRP A 130 -31.71 -17.50 -16.24
CA TRP A 130 -30.39 -16.90 -16.17
C TRP A 130 -30.32 -15.82 -15.10
N VAL A 131 -31.41 -15.12 -14.84
CA VAL A 131 -31.54 -14.20 -13.72
C VAL A 131 -31.36 -14.96 -12.39
N TYR A 132 -32.01 -16.11 -12.21
CA TYR A 132 -31.84 -16.95 -11.03
C TYR A 132 -30.43 -17.56 -10.92
N VAL A 133 -29.83 -17.98 -12.04
CA VAL A 133 -28.43 -18.46 -12.05
C VAL A 133 -27.49 -17.34 -11.61
N SER A 134 -27.65 -16.14 -12.15
CA SER A 134 -26.84 -14.98 -11.75
C SER A 134 -27.04 -14.62 -10.28
N LEU A 135 -28.28 -14.71 -9.77
CA LEU A 135 -28.58 -14.50 -8.37
C LEU A 135 -27.89 -15.54 -7.47
N GLY A 136 -27.91 -16.81 -7.86
CA GLY A 136 -27.20 -17.87 -7.14
C GLY A 136 -25.69 -17.69 -7.14
N LEU A 137 -25.10 -17.26 -8.28
CA LEU A 137 -23.66 -17.03 -8.41
C LEU A 137 -23.16 -15.76 -7.69
N THR A 138 -24.05 -14.84 -7.34
CA THR A 138 -23.70 -13.60 -6.65
C THR A 138 -24.26 -13.55 -5.23
N ALA A 139 -25.57 -13.36 -5.05
CA ALA A 139 -26.18 -13.34 -3.72
C ALA A 139 -26.04 -14.68 -2.99
N GLY A 140 -26.10 -15.82 -3.72
CA GLY A 140 -25.90 -17.14 -3.12
C GLY A 140 -24.47 -17.32 -2.57
N VAL A 141 -23.45 -16.92 -3.32
CA VAL A 141 -22.06 -16.94 -2.87
C VAL A 141 -21.87 -15.96 -1.72
N ALA A 142 -22.40 -14.73 -1.82
CA ALA A 142 -22.34 -13.77 -0.73
C ALA A 142 -23.02 -14.29 0.54
N LEU A 143 -24.17 -14.98 0.42
CA LEU A 143 -24.87 -15.60 1.55
C LEU A 143 -24.02 -16.71 2.20
N LEU A 144 -23.35 -17.53 1.41
CA LEU A 144 -22.44 -18.55 1.94
C LEU A 144 -21.31 -17.92 2.73
N LEU A 145 -20.69 -16.84 2.23
CA LEU A 145 -19.63 -16.11 2.93
C LEU A 145 -20.17 -15.38 4.17
N ALA A 146 -21.41 -14.92 4.14
CA ALA A 146 -22.05 -14.29 5.30
C ALA A 146 -22.28 -15.28 6.44
N LEU A 147 -22.61 -16.53 6.12
CA LEU A 147 -22.89 -17.59 7.09
C LEU A 147 -21.62 -18.35 7.53
N ILE A 148 -20.67 -18.51 6.62
CA ILE A 148 -19.44 -19.28 6.82
C ILE A 148 -18.25 -18.48 6.31
N PRO A 149 -17.86 -17.38 6.96
CA PRO A 149 -16.75 -16.51 6.50
C PRO A 149 -15.40 -17.26 6.45
N SER A 150 -15.20 -18.26 7.29
CA SER A 150 -14.01 -19.13 7.31
C SER A 150 -13.72 -19.84 5.98
N MET A 151 -14.68 -19.92 5.06
CA MET A 151 -14.43 -20.45 3.71
C MET A 151 -13.44 -19.60 2.89
N MET A 152 -13.20 -18.34 3.26
CA MET A 152 -12.19 -17.49 2.60
C MET A 152 -10.75 -17.88 2.93
N GLY A 153 -10.52 -18.73 3.95
CA GLY A 153 -9.21 -19.16 4.41
C GLY A 153 -8.82 -18.48 5.73
N PRO A 154 -7.54 -18.57 6.13
CA PRO A 154 -7.07 -17.99 7.38
C PRO A 154 -7.14 -16.45 7.32
N PHE A 155 -7.60 -15.85 8.40
CA PHE A 155 -7.71 -14.39 8.57
C PHE A 155 -6.48 -13.76 9.24
N THR A 156 -5.50 -14.59 9.61
CA THR A 156 -4.20 -14.17 10.14
C THR A 156 -3.10 -14.78 9.29
N SER A 157 -1.96 -14.10 9.19
CA SER A 157 -0.80 -14.55 8.43
C SER A 157 0.33 -15.03 9.35
N ASP A 158 1.19 -15.94 8.84
CA ASP A 158 2.40 -16.36 9.55
C ASP A 158 3.34 -15.18 9.86
N GLN A 159 3.33 -14.13 9.03
CA GLN A 159 4.11 -12.93 9.27
C GLN A 159 3.60 -12.15 10.48
N GLU A 160 2.28 -12.04 10.65
CA GLU A 160 1.69 -11.41 11.84
C GLU A 160 2.00 -12.23 13.10
N ALA A 161 1.90 -13.55 13.02
CA ALA A 161 2.26 -14.42 14.14
C ALA A 161 3.73 -14.26 14.54
N GLN A 162 4.65 -14.20 13.57
CA GLN A 162 6.08 -13.96 13.83
C GLN A 162 6.35 -12.55 14.37
N MET A 163 5.64 -11.53 13.88
CA MET A 163 5.78 -10.16 14.35
C MET A 163 5.41 -10.08 15.85
N PHE A 164 4.32 -10.70 16.27
CA PHE A 164 3.93 -10.74 17.67
C PHE A 164 4.89 -11.56 18.53
N ALA A 165 5.41 -12.68 18.01
CA ALA A 165 6.39 -13.51 18.71
C ALA A 165 7.71 -12.76 19.01
N ASN A 166 8.06 -11.78 18.20
CA ASN A 166 9.27 -10.98 18.36
C ASN A 166 9.10 -9.77 19.30
N ILE A 167 7.90 -9.52 19.81
CA ILE A 167 7.66 -8.43 20.78
C ILE A 167 8.19 -8.86 22.15
N GLN A 168 9.09 -8.05 22.70
CA GLN A 168 9.70 -8.32 24.00
C GLN A 168 8.63 -8.36 25.11
N GLY A 169 8.56 -9.46 25.85
CA GLY A 169 7.59 -9.66 26.92
C GLY A 169 6.25 -10.31 26.48
N MET A 170 6.08 -10.62 25.18
CA MET A 170 4.91 -11.31 24.69
C MET A 170 4.96 -12.80 25.07
N THR A 171 3.96 -13.26 25.80
CA THR A 171 3.81 -14.71 26.10
C THR A 171 3.00 -15.40 24.99
N PRO A 172 3.21 -16.71 24.74
CA PRO A 172 2.45 -17.47 23.75
C PRO A 172 0.93 -17.41 23.96
N ASP A 173 0.48 -17.36 25.21
CA ASP A 173 -0.95 -17.27 25.54
C ASP A 173 -1.54 -15.91 25.12
N VAL A 174 -0.84 -14.81 25.42
CA VAL A 174 -1.24 -13.46 25.02
C VAL A 174 -1.22 -13.32 23.49
N GLN A 175 -0.19 -13.85 22.83
CA GLN A 175 -0.12 -13.90 21.38
C GLN A 175 -1.32 -14.63 20.78
N GLY A 176 -1.66 -15.81 21.29
CA GLY A 176 -2.81 -16.59 20.84
C GLY A 176 -4.14 -15.84 21.01
N MET A 177 -4.29 -15.10 22.13
CA MET A 177 -5.50 -14.29 22.38
C MET A 177 -5.60 -13.11 21.41
N ILE A 178 -4.50 -12.44 21.12
CA ILE A 178 -4.47 -11.31 20.14
C ILE A 178 -4.81 -11.82 18.76
N LEU A 179 -4.16 -12.88 18.29
CA LEU A 179 -4.40 -13.44 16.95
C LEU A 179 -5.84 -13.96 16.82
N GLY A 180 -6.37 -14.66 17.83
CA GLY A 180 -7.76 -15.12 17.83
C GLY A 180 -8.77 -13.97 17.84
N SER A 181 -8.46 -12.87 18.51
CA SER A 181 -9.30 -11.66 18.48
C SER A 181 -9.29 -10.96 17.13
N LEU A 182 -8.11 -10.87 16.48
CA LEU A 182 -7.97 -10.34 15.11
C LEU A 182 -8.73 -11.20 14.10
N GLU A 183 -8.60 -12.52 14.21
CA GLU A 183 -9.31 -13.48 13.35
C GLU A 183 -10.83 -13.29 13.48
N SER A 184 -11.37 -13.30 14.69
CA SER A 184 -12.80 -13.12 14.96
C SER A 184 -13.31 -11.77 14.46
N MET A 185 -12.52 -10.69 14.58
CA MET A 185 -12.87 -9.37 14.08
C MET A 185 -12.94 -9.36 12.54
N ARG A 186 -11.95 -9.93 11.87
CA ARG A 186 -11.90 -10.00 10.40
C ARG A 186 -13.00 -10.89 9.83
N GLU A 187 -13.30 -12.02 10.49
CA GLU A 187 -14.47 -12.85 10.15
C GLU A 187 -15.78 -12.06 10.26
N ALA A 188 -15.96 -11.33 11.35
CA ALA A 188 -17.16 -10.51 11.54
C ALA A 188 -17.29 -9.43 10.48
N MET A 189 -16.17 -8.82 10.06
CA MET A 189 -16.14 -7.82 8.97
C MET A 189 -16.56 -8.44 7.63
N VAL A 190 -16.01 -9.60 7.28
CA VAL A 190 -16.36 -10.32 6.04
C VAL A 190 -17.83 -10.71 6.04
N SER A 191 -18.33 -11.26 7.16
CA SER A 191 -19.74 -11.62 7.30
C SER A 191 -20.65 -10.40 7.14
N ALA A 192 -20.35 -9.27 7.78
CA ALA A 192 -21.14 -8.04 7.68
C ALA A 192 -21.16 -7.49 6.24
N ASP A 193 -20.03 -7.47 5.56
CA ASP A 193 -19.95 -7.02 4.15
C ASP A 193 -20.68 -7.96 3.19
N ALA A 194 -20.61 -9.26 3.45
CA ALA A 194 -21.34 -10.25 2.67
C ALA A 194 -22.86 -10.09 2.85
N TRP A 195 -23.34 -9.89 4.07
CA TRP A 195 -24.75 -9.57 4.33
C TRP A 195 -25.19 -8.29 3.63
N ARG A 196 -24.40 -7.22 3.69
CA ARG A 196 -24.67 -5.98 2.96
C ARG A 196 -24.84 -6.26 1.46
N SER A 197 -23.91 -7.04 0.88
CA SER A 197 -23.96 -7.41 -0.54
C SER A 197 -25.20 -8.20 -0.91
N VAL A 198 -25.61 -9.16 -0.06
CA VAL A 198 -26.87 -9.91 -0.25
C VAL A 198 -28.06 -8.96 -0.29
N VAL A 199 -28.17 -8.05 0.66
CA VAL A 199 -29.30 -7.09 0.74
C VAL A 199 -29.35 -6.21 -0.50
N ILE A 200 -28.21 -5.67 -0.94
CA ILE A 200 -28.12 -4.81 -2.12
C ILE A 200 -28.51 -5.56 -3.40
N ILE A 201 -28.03 -6.79 -3.57
CA ILE A 201 -28.40 -7.62 -4.73
C ILE A 201 -29.89 -7.92 -4.72
N LEU A 202 -30.46 -8.26 -3.56
CA LEU A 202 -31.90 -8.56 -3.45
C LEU A 202 -32.77 -7.34 -3.73
N ILE A 203 -32.38 -6.13 -3.29
CA ILE A 203 -33.08 -4.89 -3.62
C ILE A 203 -33.05 -4.65 -5.13
N GLY A 204 -31.89 -4.74 -5.77
CA GLY A 204 -31.76 -4.58 -7.22
C GLY A 204 -32.54 -5.65 -7.99
N PHE A 205 -32.52 -6.89 -7.52
CA PHE A 205 -33.34 -7.99 -8.09
C PHE A 205 -34.85 -7.69 -7.95
N ALA A 206 -35.30 -7.15 -6.82
CA ALA A 206 -36.69 -6.73 -6.64
C ALA A 206 -37.08 -5.63 -7.64
N CYS A 207 -36.20 -4.65 -7.89
CA CYS A 207 -36.43 -3.63 -8.94
C CYS A 207 -36.61 -4.26 -10.33
N LEU A 208 -35.77 -5.25 -10.67
CA LEU A 208 -35.95 -5.99 -11.94
C LEU A 208 -37.26 -6.78 -12.01
N LEU A 209 -37.71 -7.36 -10.89
CA LEU A 209 -39.03 -8.03 -10.82
C LEU A 209 -40.19 -7.05 -11.02
N LEU A 210 -40.14 -5.87 -10.38
CA LEU A 210 -41.15 -4.83 -10.57
C LEU A 210 -41.22 -4.36 -12.02
N PHE A 211 -40.09 -4.20 -12.68
CA PHE A 211 -40.01 -3.88 -14.10
C PHE A 211 -40.60 -5.02 -14.98
N LYS A 212 -40.21 -6.27 -14.71
CA LYS A 212 -40.79 -7.45 -15.38
C LYS A 212 -42.31 -7.51 -15.23
N MET A 213 -42.82 -7.12 -14.05
CA MET A 213 -44.28 -7.09 -13.77
C MET A 213 -44.97 -5.88 -14.39
N LYS A 214 -44.24 -5.00 -15.11
CA LYS A 214 -44.72 -3.72 -15.67
C LYS A 214 -45.31 -2.76 -14.64
N LYS A 215 -44.85 -2.83 -13.37
CA LYS A 215 -45.25 -1.91 -12.30
C LYS A 215 -44.42 -0.63 -12.28
N ILE A 216 -43.24 -0.65 -12.87
CA ILE A 216 -42.35 0.51 -13.05
C ILE A 216 -41.91 0.58 -14.50
N ASP A 217 -41.64 1.78 -15.00
CA ASP A 217 -41.09 2.00 -16.33
C ASP A 217 -39.55 1.94 -16.32
N ALA A 218 -38.95 2.02 -17.52
CA ALA A 218 -37.49 1.94 -17.66
C ALA A 218 -36.76 3.12 -16.98
N ARG A 219 -37.35 4.32 -16.95
CA ARG A 219 -36.72 5.51 -16.33
C ARG A 219 -36.66 5.36 -14.83
N ILE A 220 -37.77 4.87 -14.24
CA ILE A 220 -37.84 4.60 -12.80
C ILE A 220 -36.86 3.49 -12.42
N LEU A 221 -36.82 2.39 -13.21
CA LEU A 221 -35.85 1.30 -12.98
C LEU A 221 -34.39 1.83 -12.96
N VAL A 222 -33.99 2.55 -14.01
CA VAL A 222 -32.62 3.09 -14.10
C VAL A 222 -32.33 4.04 -12.95
N GLY A 223 -33.27 4.92 -12.59
CA GLY A 223 -33.13 5.83 -11.46
C GLY A 223 -32.95 5.10 -10.11
N LEU A 224 -33.77 4.08 -9.83
CA LEU A 224 -33.65 3.28 -8.61
C LEU A 224 -32.33 2.52 -8.54
N LEU A 225 -31.90 1.91 -9.64
CA LEU A 225 -30.63 1.19 -9.70
C LEU A 225 -29.43 2.15 -9.58
N ALA A 226 -29.50 3.36 -10.16
CA ALA A 226 -28.45 4.37 -10.00
C ALA A 226 -28.32 4.81 -8.54
N VAL A 227 -29.43 5.06 -7.85
CA VAL A 227 -29.42 5.38 -6.41
C VAL A 227 -28.87 4.21 -5.59
N LEU A 228 -29.28 2.98 -5.90
CA LEU A 228 -28.78 1.79 -5.21
C LEU A 228 -27.26 1.65 -5.36
N CYS A 229 -26.73 1.81 -6.58
CA CYS A 229 -25.29 1.79 -6.83
C CYS A 229 -24.56 2.94 -6.11
N LEU A 230 -25.13 4.15 -6.13
CA LEU A 230 -24.56 5.29 -5.41
C LEU A 230 -24.45 5.01 -3.92
N VAL A 231 -25.51 4.50 -3.30
CA VAL A 231 -25.52 4.16 -1.86
C VAL A 231 -24.50 3.07 -1.55
N ASP A 232 -24.42 2.03 -2.39
CA ASP A 232 -23.47 0.93 -2.22
C ASP A 232 -22.01 1.41 -2.29
N LEU A 233 -21.65 2.12 -3.34
CA LEU A 233 -20.29 2.65 -3.54
C LEU A 233 -19.93 3.68 -2.47
N TRP A 234 -20.84 4.62 -2.16
CA TRP A 234 -20.61 5.63 -1.13
C TRP A 234 -20.28 5.03 0.24
N GLN A 235 -20.96 3.96 0.64
CA GLN A 235 -20.69 3.30 1.92
C GLN A 235 -19.28 2.67 1.95
N VAL A 236 -18.79 2.14 0.83
CA VAL A 236 -17.45 1.59 0.74
C VAL A 236 -16.41 2.71 0.71
N ASP A 237 -16.61 3.73 -0.10
CA ASP A 237 -15.68 4.85 -0.27
C ASP A 237 -15.47 5.61 1.05
N LYS A 238 -16.51 5.77 1.86
CA LYS A 238 -16.42 6.40 3.19
C LYS A 238 -15.55 5.64 4.20
N ARG A 239 -15.18 4.40 3.95
CA ARG A 239 -14.20 3.68 4.77
C ARG A 239 -12.78 4.17 4.50
N TYR A 240 -12.51 4.59 3.25
CA TYR A 240 -11.19 5.05 2.79
C TYR A 240 -11.05 6.56 2.83
N LEU A 241 -12.14 7.28 2.60
CA LEU A 241 -12.18 8.75 2.66
C LEU A 241 -13.37 9.20 3.52
N ASN A 242 -13.11 9.48 4.78
CA ASN A 242 -14.12 9.92 5.75
C ASN A 242 -13.74 11.26 6.38
N ASP A 243 -14.67 11.82 7.14
CA ASP A 243 -14.52 13.17 7.70
C ASP A 243 -13.37 13.26 8.72
N GLY A 244 -13.01 12.14 9.38
CA GLY A 244 -11.87 12.06 10.30
C GLY A 244 -10.49 12.14 9.63
N MET A 245 -10.43 12.01 8.29
CA MET A 245 -9.19 12.19 7.53
C MET A 245 -8.92 13.64 7.11
N PHE A 246 -9.91 14.52 7.30
CA PHE A 246 -9.73 15.94 7.04
C PHE A 246 -9.17 16.63 8.29
N VAL A 247 -8.02 17.23 8.14
CA VAL A 247 -7.35 17.99 9.20
C VAL A 247 -7.49 19.49 8.96
N PRO A 248 -7.43 20.32 9.99
CA PRO A 248 -7.35 21.77 9.85
C PRO A 248 -6.16 22.19 8.99
N ARG A 249 -6.27 23.35 8.34
CA ARG A 249 -5.18 23.85 7.47
C ARG A 249 -3.87 24.00 8.23
N SER A 250 -3.93 24.42 9.50
CA SER A 250 -2.73 24.53 10.36
C SER A 250 -2.00 23.21 10.55
N GLU A 251 -2.74 22.09 10.69
CA GLU A 251 -2.13 20.77 10.82
C GLU A 251 -1.57 20.26 9.49
N ARG A 252 -2.26 20.57 8.39
CA ARG A 252 -1.78 20.22 7.05
C ARG A 252 -0.48 20.93 6.69
N ASP A 253 -0.37 22.20 7.06
CA ASP A 253 0.77 23.05 6.71
C ASP A 253 1.95 22.89 7.71
N ALA A 254 1.70 22.34 8.92
CA ALA A 254 2.72 22.13 9.95
C ALA A 254 3.96 21.33 9.49
N PRO A 255 3.86 20.25 8.68
CA PRO A 255 5.03 19.57 8.13
C PRO A 255 5.89 20.44 7.22
N MET A 256 5.34 21.54 6.70
CA MET A 256 6.03 22.50 5.84
C MET A 256 6.58 23.72 6.60
N GLU A 257 6.52 23.68 7.94
CA GLU A 257 7.19 24.68 8.78
C GLU A 257 8.62 24.23 9.09
N PRO A 258 9.62 25.10 8.92
CA PRO A 258 11.01 24.74 9.22
C PRO A 258 11.21 24.51 10.71
N THR A 259 11.89 23.44 11.06
CA THR A 259 12.31 23.16 12.42
C THR A 259 13.37 24.17 12.91
N GLN A 260 13.68 24.14 14.19
CA GLN A 260 14.78 24.97 14.72
C GLN A 260 16.11 24.64 14.02
N ALA A 261 16.37 23.37 13.74
CA ALA A 261 17.56 22.94 13.02
C ALA A 261 17.57 23.50 11.58
N ASP A 262 16.44 23.43 10.88
CA ASP A 262 16.33 23.96 9.52
C ASP A 262 16.59 25.48 9.49
N ASN A 263 16.00 26.21 10.43
CA ASN A 263 16.19 27.66 10.54
C ASN A 263 17.67 28.05 10.77
N LEU A 264 18.40 27.24 11.52
CA LEU A 264 19.83 27.49 11.74
C LEU A 264 20.66 27.15 10.48
N ILE A 265 20.35 26.05 9.79
CA ILE A 265 21.03 25.67 8.56
C ILE A 265 20.76 26.68 7.43
N LEU A 266 19.55 27.21 7.31
CA LEU A 266 19.15 28.20 6.31
C LEU A 266 19.86 29.56 6.48
N GLN A 267 20.54 29.80 7.59
CA GLN A 267 21.40 30.97 7.74
C GLN A 267 22.69 30.86 6.92
N ASP A 268 23.15 29.64 6.62
CA ASP A 268 24.24 29.42 5.66
C ASP A 268 23.77 29.76 4.25
N LYS A 269 24.37 30.80 3.66
CA LYS A 269 24.01 31.32 2.32
C LYS A 269 24.73 30.61 1.17
N ASP A 270 25.62 29.66 1.49
CA ASP A 270 26.21 28.81 0.46
C ASP A 270 25.12 27.94 -0.19
N LEU A 271 25.14 27.89 -1.51
CA LEU A 271 24.15 27.12 -2.29
C LEU A 271 24.54 25.65 -2.49
N ASP A 272 25.78 25.30 -2.17
CA ASP A 272 26.40 24.05 -2.60
C ASP A 272 26.79 23.14 -1.44
N TYR A 273 25.83 22.86 -0.55
CA TYR A 273 25.96 21.82 0.46
C TYR A 273 24.74 20.90 0.48
N ARG A 274 24.89 19.75 1.10
CA ARG A 274 23.79 18.80 1.34
C ARG A 274 23.59 18.58 2.83
N VAL A 275 22.36 18.16 3.15
CA VAL A 275 21.92 17.86 4.51
C VAL A 275 21.52 16.40 4.62
N LEU A 276 21.89 15.75 5.72
CA LEU A 276 21.42 14.42 6.09
C LEU A 276 20.64 14.52 7.39
N ASN A 277 19.40 14.03 7.38
CA ASN A 277 18.54 14.05 8.55
C ASN A 277 18.53 12.67 9.24
N PHE A 278 19.04 12.61 10.47
CA PHE A 278 19.00 11.43 11.32
C PHE A 278 17.79 11.38 12.25
N ALA A 279 17.04 12.49 12.34
CA ALA A 279 15.86 12.59 13.21
C ALA A 279 14.58 12.03 12.56
N SER A 280 14.64 11.67 11.29
CA SER A 280 13.53 11.13 10.52
C SER A 280 13.92 9.82 9.83
N ASP A 281 12.96 9.15 9.17
CA ASP A 281 13.28 8.06 8.25
C ASP A 281 13.91 8.63 6.98
N THR A 282 15.21 8.83 7.02
CA THR A 282 16.04 9.57 6.06
C THR A 282 15.67 9.31 4.59
N PHE A 283 15.30 8.08 4.24
CA PHE A 283 15.05 7.68 2.84
C PHE A 283 13.57 7.50 2.47
N ASN A 284 12.65 7.73 3.43
CA ASN A 284 11.21 7.60 3.25
C ASN A 284 10.42 8.87 3.61
N GLU A 285 11.10 9.99 3.83
CA GLU A 285 10.49 11.29 4.11
C GLU A 285 10.86 12.32 3.04
N ASN A 286 10.13 13.43 2.96
CA ASN A 286 10.35 14.49 1.98
C ASN A 286 10.52 15.89 2.62
N ASN A 287 10.31 16.02 3.93
CA ASN A 287 10.35 17.32 4.63
C ASN A 287 11.73 17.96 4.56
N THR A 288 12.80 17.15 4.76
CA THR A 288 14.18 17.65 4.62
C THR A 288 14.47 18.17 3.22
N SER A 289 13.96 17.48 2.18
CA SER A 289 14.13 17.89 0.77
C SER A 289 13.37 19.18 0.43
N TYR A 290 12.36 19.54 1.22
CA TYR A 290 11.61 20.78 1.02
C TYR A 290 12.45 22.01 1.36
N PHE A 291 13.28 21.93 2.40
CA PHE A 291 14.09 23.05 2.87
C PHE A 291 15.54 23.00 2.39
N HIS A 292 16.08 21.80 2.11
CA HIS A 292 17.50 21.59 1.87
C HIS A 292 17.74 20.65 0.68
N LYS A 293 18.97 20.68 0.15
CA LYS A 293 19.48 19.63 -0.75
C LYS A 293 19.75 18.37 0.06
N SER A 294 18.75 17.52 0.24
CA SER A 294 18.86 16.31 1.06
C SER A 294 19.64 15.20 0.36
N ILE A 295 20.45 14.45 1.12
CA ILE A 295 21.03 13.16 0.69
C ILE A 295 19.97 12.07 0.73
N GLY A 296 18.96 12.20 1.61
CA GLY A 296 17.83 11.30 1.75
C GLY A 296 16.67 11.60 0.83
N GLY A 297 15.49 11.27 1.31
CA GLY A 297 14.20 11.53 0.65
C GLY A 297 13.61 10.30 -0.04
N TYR A 298 12.27 10.29 -0.10
CA TYR A 298 11.54 9.27 -0.83
C TYR A 298 11.39 9.66 -2.30
N HIS A 299 11.78 8.77 -3.20
CA HIS A 299 11.52 8.92 -4.62
C HIS A 299 11.18 7.57 -5.26
N ALA A 300 10.00 7.48 -5.88
CA ALA A 300 9.51 6.24 -6.49
C ALA A 300 10.42 5.73 -7.64
N ALA A 301 11.07 6.64 -8.36
CA ALA A 301 11.99 6.34 -9.47
C ALA A 301 13.46 6.55 -9.07
N LYS A 302 13.84 6.19 -7.84
CA LYS A 302 15.21 6.28 -7.36
C LYS A 302 16.15 5.46 -8.27
N LEU A 303 17.28 6.05 -8.65
CA LEU A 303 18.28 5.36 -9.46
C LEU A 303 18.82 4.13 -8.69
N ARG A 304 18.90 2.99 -9.36
CA ARG A 304 19.42 1.75 -8.77
C ARG A 304 20.82 1.92 -8.19
N ARG A 305 21.70 2.60 -8.90
CA ARG A 305 23.06 2.90 -8.42
C ARG A 305 23.07 3.68 -7.12
N TYR A 306 22.12 4.60 -6.95
CA TYR A 306 21.98 5.34 -5.70
C TYR A 306 21.42 4.48 -4.57
N GLN A 307 20.48 3.58 -4.86
CA GLN A 307 20.00 2.61 -3.89
C GLN A 307 21.11 1.66 -3.43
N GLU A 308 21.94 1.18 -4.34
CA GLU A 308 23.13 0.35 -4.03
C GLU A 308 24.12 1.12 -3.14
N LEU A 309 24.34 2.40 -3.41
CA LEU A 309 25.18 3.28 -2.56
C LEU A 309 24.58 3.44 -1.15
N ILE A 310 23.26 3.61 -1.05
CA ILE A 310 22.56 3.71 0.23
C ILE A 310 22.75 2.44 1.05
N GLU A 311 22.52 1.28 0.45
CA GLU A 311 22.53 0.00 1.15
C GLU A 311 23.96 -0.44 1.53
N ALA A 312 24.90 -0.32 0.61
CA ALA A 312 26.26 -0.80 0.81
C ALA A 312 27.14 0.14 1.65
N TYR A 313 26.84 1.45 1.66
CA TYR A 313 27.72 2.45 2.24
C TYR A 313 27.04 3.43 3.17
N ILE A 314 26.02 4.14 2.71
CA ILE A 314 25.45 5.25 3.49
C ILE A 314 24.78 4.73 4.77
N ARG A 315 23.99 3.66 4.72
CA ARG A 315 23.33 3.10 5.92
C ARG A 315 24.34 2.57 6.96
N PRO A 316 25.33 1.74 6.60
CA PRO A 316 26.37 1.33 7.54
C PRO A 316 27.14 2.52 8.14
N GLU A 317 27.46 3.51 7.32
CA GLU A 317 28.19 4.71 7.75
C GLU A 317 27.33 5.57 8.70
N MET A 318 26.04 5.71 8.43
CA MET A 318 25.11 6.38 9.34
C MET A 318 25.07 5.69 10.71
N GLN A 319 24.99 4.34 10.73
CA GLN A 319 24.94 3.60 12.00
C GLN A 319 26.25 3.73 12.79
N ALA A 320 27.39 3.50 12.13
CA ALA A 320 28.70 3.62 12.78
C ALA A 320 29.00 5.07 13.22
N GLY A 321 28.67 6.04 12.39
CA GLY A 321 28.85 7.44 12.67
C GLY A 321 28.00 7.92 13.84
N MET A 322 26.75 7.52 13.92
CA MET A 322 25.87 7.85 15.06
C MET A 322 26.40 7.23 16.36
N GLN A 323 26.93 6.01 16.33
CA GLN A 323 27.56 5.39 17.49
C GLN A 323 28.80 6.19 17.95
N ALA A 324 29.63 6.63 17.00
CA ALA A 324 30.81 7.44 17.30
C ALA A 324 30.42 8.81 17.90
N VAL A 325 29.37 9.44 17.34
CA VAL A 325 28.85 10.73 17.89
C VAL A 325 28.27 10.54 19.28
N ALA A 326 27.50 9.46 19.50
CA ALA A 326 26.94 9.13 20.80
C ALA A 326 28.05 8.86 21.86
N ALA A 327 29.07 8.07 21.48
CA ALA A 327 30.24 7.80 22.34
C ALA A 327 31.04 9.09 22.73
N ALA A 328 31.00 10.07 21.84
CA ALA A 328 31.60 11.39 22.07
C ALA A 328 30.65 12.38 22.78
N ASN A 329 29.49 11.94 23.29
CA ASN A 329 28.44 12.78 23.88
C ASN A 329 28.00 13.95 22.98
N GLY A 330 27.93 13.73 21.68
CA GLY A 330 27.55 14.73 20.68
C GLY A 330 28.66 15.70 20.29
N ASP A 331 29.86 15.56 20.85
CA ASP A 331 31.00 16.43 20.56
C ASP A 331 31.75 15.93 19.30
N MET A 332 31.44 16.52 18.16
CA MET A 332 32.07 16.20 16.88
C MET A 332 33.58 16.49 16.83
N THR A 333 34.11 17.32 17.72
CA THR A 333 35.54 17.59 17.73
C THR A 333 36.37 16.38 18.21
N LYS A 334 35.71 15.45 18.90
CA LYS A 334 36.28 14.17 19.35
C LYS A 334 36.09 13.02 18.36
N VAL A 335 35.28 13.21 17.29
CA VAL A 335 35.03 12.24 16.27
C VAL A 335 35.93 12.51 15.07
N ASP A 336 36.72 11.52 14.65
CA ASP A 336 37.47 11.62 13.39
C ASP A 336 36.44 11.45 12.22
N GLY A 337 35.87 12.56 11.78
CA GLY A 337 34.85 12.58 10.73
C GLY A 337 35.37 12.10 9.37
N ARG A 338 36.68 12.01 9.16
CA ARG A 338 37.24 11.41 7.93
C ARG A 338 37.00 9.92 7.92
N LYS A 339 37.14 9.27 9.07
CA LYS A 339 36.90 7.81 9.21
C LYS A 339 35.43 7.48 9.45
N ALA A 340 34.72 8.34 10.18
CA ALA A 340 33.33 8.09 10.53
C ALA A 340 32.36 8.28 9.35
N PHE A 341 32.68 9.22 8.44
CA PHE A 341 31.74 9.64 7.37
C PHE A 341 32.39 9.78 5.99
N PRO A 342 33.17 8.80 5.50
CA PRO A 342 33.90 8.94 4.24
C PRO A 342 32.99 9.20 3.04
N VAL A 343 31.92 8.44 2.84
CA VAL A 343 31.01 8.60 1.71
C VAL A 343 30.12 9.85 1.88
N LEU A 344 29.64 10.13 3.08
CA LEU A 344 28.90 11.34 3.35
C LEU A 344 29.75 12.61 3.14
N ASN A 345 31.04 12.57 3.45
CA ASN A 345 31.97 13.66 3.13
C ASN A 345 32.10 13.87 1.61
N MET A 346 32.23 12.79 0.84
CA MET A 346 32.26 12.83 -0.64
C MET A 346 30.94 13.37 -1.23
N LEU A 347 29.81 13.05 -0.60
CA LEU A 347 28.50 13.57 -1.00
C LEU A 347 28.25 15.01 -0.56
N ASN A 348 29.26 15.68 0.03
CA ASN A 348 29.16 17.05 0.55
C ASN A 348 28.07 17.23 1.61
N ALA A 349 27.91 16.21 2.52
CA ALA A 349 27.03 16.31 3.69
C ALA A 349 27.64 17.28 4.70
N ARG A 350 27.33 18.56 4.58
CA ARG A 350 27.86 19.62 5.45
C ARG A 350 27.11 19.72 6.77
N TYR A 351 25.82 19.36 6.79
CA TYR A 351 25.00 19.39 7.99
C TYR A 351 24.31 18.07 8.24
N PHE A 352 24.33 17.66 9.49
CA PHE A 352 23.54 16.56 10.01
C PHE A 352 22.46 17.11 10.93
N ILE A 353 21.21 16.70 10.76
CA ILE A 353 20.13 17.01 11.69
C ILE A 353 20.00 15.84 12.65
N LEU A 354 20.28 16.08 13.93
CA LEU A 354 20.25 15.08 15.00
C LEU A 354 18.97 15.19 15.82
N PRO A 355 18.40 14.07 16.29
CA PRO A 355 17.29 14.09 17.22
C PRO A 355 17.74 14.48 18.63
N LEU A 356 16.93 15.27 19.30
CA LEU A 356 17.05 15.59 20.71
C LEU A 356 15.87 14.99 21.49
N GLN A 357 15.98 15.00 22.83
CA GLN A 357 14.88 14.61 23.69
C GLN A 357 13.67 15.55 23.49
N GLY A 358 12.46 15.01 23.57
CA GLY A 358 11.23 15.78 23.37
C GLY A 358 10.88 16.13 21.93
N GLY A 359 11.44 15.41 20.94
CA GLY A 359 11.12 15.59 19.52
C GLY A 359 11.75 16.83 18.87
N GLN A 360 12.65 17.51 19.58
CA GLN A 360 13.42 18.62 19.04
C GLN A 360 14.56 18.11 18.16
N THR A 361 15.09 18.99 17.32
CA THR A 361 16.21 18.69 16.42
C THR A 361 17.30 19.75 16.56
N MET A 362 18.56 19.33 16.37
CA MET A 362 19.68 20.24 16.29
C MET A 362 20.54 20.00 15.07
N PRO A 363 21.09 21.04 14.44
CA PRO A 363 22.04 20.87 13.35
C PRO A 363 23.44 20.63 13.91
N LEU A 364 24.14 19.68 13.30
CA LEU A 364 25.54 19.41 13.54
C LEU A 364 26.33 19.70 12.27
N ARG A 365 27.31 20.58 12.32
CA ARG A 365 28.15 20.92 11.17
C ARG A 365 29.27 19.89 11.00
N ASN A 366 29.33 19.29 9.82
CA ASN A 366 30.40 18.42 9.40
C ASN A 366 31.49 19.24 8.68
N THR A 367 32.61 19.43 9.30
CA THR A 367 33.75 20.20 8.78
C THR A 367 34.59 19.42 7.80
N TYR A 368 34.34 18.10 7.63
CA TYR A 368 35.07 17.22 6.75
C TYR A 368 34.39 17.05 5.38
N ALA A 369 33.24 17.70 5.14
CA ALA A 369 32.56 17.69 3.84
C ALA A 369 33.51 18.23 2.76
N GLN A 370 33.67 17.47 1.66
CA GLN A 370 34.70 17.73 0.65
C GLN A 370 34.29 18.76 -0.42
N GLY A 371 33.08 19.32 -0.30
CA GLY A 371 32.57 20.24 -1.31
C GLY A 371 32.10 19.55 -2.60
N ASN A 372 31.98 20.34 -3.66
CA ASN A 372 31.43 19.85 -4.95
C ASN A 372 32.48 19.17 -5.84
N ALA A 373 33.78 19.36 -5.56
CA ALA A 373 34.88 18.78 -6.30
C ALA A 373 36.10 18.62 -5.38
N TRP A 374 36.83 17.55 -5.56
CA TRP A 374 38.08 17.27 -4.88
C TRP A 374 39.06 16.57 -5.79
N PHE A 375 40.34 16.68 -5.51
CA PHE A 375 41.37 15.94 -6.20
C PHE A 375 41.53 14.55 -5.60
N VAL A 376 41.90 13.58 -6.42
CA VAL A 376 42.22 12.20 -6.02
C VAL A 376 43.67 11.92 -6.36
N ASP A 377 44.37 11.25 -5.46
CA ASP A 377 45.78 10.92 -5.66
C ASP A 377 45.98 9.76 -6.63
N LYS A 378 45.00 8.85 -6.69
CA LYS A 378 45.05 7.65 -7.52
C LYS A 378 43.71 7.26 -8.09
N ILE A 379 43.70 6.89 -9.36
CA ILE A 379 42.53 6.34 -10.06
C ILE A 379 42.83 4.88 -10.41
N ARG A 380 41.88 3.99 -10.03
CA ARG A 380 41.94 2.58 -10.41
C ARG A 380 40.75 2.26 -11.33
N TYR A 381 41.07 1.84 -12.54
CA TYR A 381 40.04 1.46 -13.51
C TYR A 381 39.65 0.00 -13.30
N VAL A 382 38.37 -0.31 -13.43
CA VAL A 382 37.82 -1.67 -13.38
C VAL A 382 36.85 -1.86 -14.52
N ASP A 383 36.81 -3.09 -15.07
CA ASP A 383 36.03 -3.39 -16.27
C ASP A 383 34.51 -3.46 -15.99
N ASN A 384 34.12 -3.83 -14.79
CA ASN A 384 32.73 -3.96 -14.40
C ASN A 384 32.55 -3.91 -12.86
N ALA A 385 31.28 -3.88 -12.43
CA ALA A 385 30.93 -3.82 -11.00
C ALA A 385 31.40 -5.06 -10.20
N VAL A 386 31.51 -6.22 -10.82
CA VAL A 386 31.98 -7.45 -10.17
C VAL A 386 33.49 -7.34 -9.87
N SER A 387 34.26 -6.83 -10.81
CA SER A 387 35.69 -6.56 -10.61
C SER A 387 35.95 -5.57 -9.49
N TYR A 388 35.09 -4.54 -9.35
CA TYR A 388 35.14 -3.60 -8.23
C TYR A 388 34.90 -4.28 -6.89
N THR A 389 33.92 -5.17 -6.79
CA THR A 389 33.57 -5.88 -5.57
C THR A 389 34.70 -6.81 -5.12
N HIS A 390 35.33 -7.50 -6.08
CA HIS A 390 36.50 -8.37 -5.80
C HIS A 390 37.70 -7.59 -5.30
N LEU A 391 37.97 -6.41 -5.87
CA LEU A 391 39.07 -5.56 -5.42
C LEU A 391 38.92 -5.15 -3.96
N ARG A 392 37.71 -4.80 -3.55
CA ARG A 392 37.41 -4.38 -2.18
C ARG A 392 37.54 -5.53 -1.18
N ALA A 393 37.14 -6.75 -1.55
CA ALA A 393 37.31 -7.92 -0.69
C ALA A 393 38.79 -8.22 -0.38
N HIS A 394 39.70 -7.90 -1.30
CA HIS A 394 41.14 -8.02 -1.11
C HIS A 394 41.75 -6.90 -0.25
N GLU A 395 41.23 -5.66 -0.35
CA GLU A 395 41.72 -4.54 0.46
C GLU A 395 41.35 -4.71 1.94
N THR A 396 40.17 -5.24 2.24
CA THR A 396 39.74 -5.53 3.63
C THR A 396 40.54 -6.68 4.28
N CYS A 397 41.18 -7.56 3.50
CA CYS A 397 42.03 -8.62 4.01
C CYS A 397 43.50 -8.18 4.19
N ALA A 398 43.92 -7.06 3.61
CA ALA A 398 45.28 -6.55 3.70
C ALA A 398 45.48 -5.53 4.85
N ASP A 399 44.39 -5.00 5.42
CA ASP A 399 44.41 -4.02 6.50
C ASP A 399 44.02 -4.62 7.87
N LEU A 400 43.94 -5.95 7.98
CA LEU A 400 43.83 -6.71 9.23
C LEU A 400 45.19 -7.44 9.52
#